data_d2aa292de36bb3886ba275932037381b
#
_entry.id   d2aa292de36bb3886ba275932037381b
#
_cell.length_a   1.000
_cell.length_b   1.000
_cell.length_c   1.000
_cell.angle_alpha   90.00
_cell.angle_beta   90.00
_cell.angle_gamma   90.00
#
_symmetry.space_group_name_H-M   'P 1'
#
loop_
_entity.id
_entity.type
_entity.pdbx_description
1 polymer ?
#
loop_
_entity_poly.entity_id
_entity_poly.type
_entity_poly.pdbx_seq_one_letter_code
_entity_poly.pdbx_strand_id
1 'polypeptide(L)'
;MQTISPLPRPEIDVDGLLEYSVVYTDRSLNHMSQKFQTALRYISSTLKKVYRAQHTAVVPGTGTAGMEAVARQFARGKKCLIVRNGFFSYRWSQILEQGGIASETKVLAARQEDRFQAPFSPAPIEEVCAEIAAFRPDIVFAPHVETASGIMLPDDYIAKLAEAVHAVGGLLAVDCIASGCIWLDMEKLGIDILLSAPQKGWSGTPCGGLVMLSGTAYRKAQETQSDSFALDLKKWLQIMEAFENGGHAYHATMPTDGLLRLHDMMREAEGIGFDKLAEAQRELGGKIRDLLAERGFPSVAAAGFEAPGVVVAYTDNPEIQSGRAFIPHGMQIASGVPLQCGERADFQTFRLGLFGLDKLQNIERTVQSFAEALSKIER
;
A
#
# COMPACT_ATOMS: atom_id res chain seq x y z
N MET A 1 21.50 29.21 42.74
CA MET A 1 20.93 28.22 41.85
C MET A 1 21.70 28.29 40.56
N GLN A 2 22.38 27.22 40.15
CA GLN A 2 22.96 27.14 38.80
C GLN A 2 21.77 27.13 37.80
N THR A 3 21.77 28.07 36.88
CA THR A 3 20.83 28.09 35.75
C THR A 3 21.12 26.89 34.88
N ILE A 4 20.18 25.90 34.88
CA ILE A 4 20.25 24.75 33.97
C ILE A 4 20.14 25.31 32.54
N SER A 5 21.11 24.99 31.69
CA SER A 5 21.05 25.36 30.26
C SER A 5 19.79 24.80 29.62
N PRO A 6 19.10 25.56 28.75
CA PRO A 6 17.96 25.03 28.03
C PRO A 6 18.36 23.82 27.18
N LEU A 7 17.39 22.92 26.93
CA LEU A 7 17.62 21.76 26.06
C LEU A 7 18.09 22.22 24.68
N PRO A 8 19.14 21.60 24.10
CA PRO A 8 19.64 21.99 22.78
C PRO A 8 18.66 21.69 21.63
N ARG A 9 17.70 20.80 21.83
CA ARG A 9 16.71 20.38 20.84
C ARG A 9 15.29 20.28 21.46
N PRO A 10 14.72 21.37 21.97
CA PRO A 10 13.42 21.36 22.66
C PRO A 10 12.25 21.03 21.73
N GLU A 11 12.45 21.10 20.40
CA GLU A 11 11.43 20.76 19.42
C GLU A 11 11.19 19.24 19.28
N ILE A 12 12.10 18.39 19.75
CA ILE A 12 11.95 16.93 19.66
C ILE A 12 10.79 16.47 20.55
N ASP A 13 10.80 16.85 21.82
CA ASP A 13 9.70 16.61 22.74
C ASP A 13 9.25 17.93 23.38
N VAL A 14 8.03 18.37 23.05
CA VAL A 14 7.45 19.63 23.55
C VAL A 14 7.07 19.58 25.03
N ASP A 15 6.98 18.38 25.61
CA ASP A 15 6.71 18.21 27.03
C ASP A 15 7.97 18.53 27.88
N GLY A 16 9.12 18.69 27.22
CA GLY A 16 10.37 19.13 27.81
C GLY A 16 10.99 18.14 28.81
N LEU A 17 10.60 16.87 28.71
CA LEU A 17 11.20 15.81 29.55
C LEU A 17 12.59 15.46 29.04
N LEU A 18 13.55 15.40 29.97
CA LEU A 18 14.91 14.92 29.66
C LEU A 18 14.85 13.41 29.33
N GLU A 19 15.51 13.04 28.22
CA GLU A 19 15.53 11.65 27.78
C GLU A 19 16.60 10.82 28.52
N TYR A 20 16.15 9.97 29.40
CA TYR A 20 16.96 9.01 30.15
C TYR A 20 16.46 7.57 30.04
N SER A 21 15.53 7.31 29.10
CA SER A 21 15.09 5.93 28.85
C SER A 21 16.21 5.13 28.17
N VAL A 22 16.09 3.81 28.21
CA VAL A 22 17.08 2.90 27.60
C VAL A 22 16.78 2.59 26.12
N VAL A 23 15.74 3.20 25.54
CA VAL A 23 15.25 2.88 24.18
C VAL A 23 15.57 4.01 23.20
N TYR A 24 15.45 5.25 23.63
CA TYR A 24 15.62 6.44 22.77
C TYR A 24 16.72 7.34 23.29
N THR A 25 17.18 8.23 22.44
CA THR A 25 18.14 9.30 22.77
C THR A 25 17.44 10.66 22.71
N ASP A 26 18.10 11.70 23.16
CA ASP A 26 17.66 13.10 23.07
C ASP A 26 17.53 13.63 21.61
N ARG A 27 17.70 12.76 20.62
CA ARG A 27 17.57 13.07 19.19
C ARG A 27 16.32 12.46 18.53
N SER A 28 15.59 11.62 19.26
CA SER A 28 14.40 10.92 18.76
C SER A 28 13.25 11.04 19.72
N LEU A 29 12.04 11.16 19.19
CA LEU A 29 10.83 11.24 20.00
C LEU A 29 10.59 9.91 20.74
N ASN A 30 10.43 9.96 22.04
CA ASN A 30 10.15 8.79 22.85
C ASN A 30 8.69 8.31 22.62
N HIS A 31 8.49 6.98 22.50
CA HIS A 31 7.16 6.40 22.34
C HIS A 31 6.23 6.66 23.56
N MET A 32 6.78 6.95 24.73
CA MET A 32 6.02 7.28 25.94
C MET A 32 5.58 8.74 25.99
N SER A 33 6.13 9.64 25.14
CA SER A 33 5.79 11.06 25.16
C SER A 33 4.32 11.29 24.80
N GLN A 34 3.71 12.34 25.38
CA GLN A 34 2.33 12.71 25.07
C GLN A 34 2.15 13.11 23.61
N LYS A 35 3.18 13.73 23.02
CA LYS A 35 3.22 14.08 21.60
C LYS A 35 3.09 12.84 20.72
N PHE A 36 3.88 11.79 21.00
CA PHE A 36 3.81 10.55 20.22
C PHE A 36 2.50 9.79 20.45
N GLN A 37 2.05 9.70 21.70
CA GLN A 37 0.76 9.08 22.04
C GLN A 37 -0.39 9.74 21.26
N THR A 38 -0.40 11.08 21.21
CA THR A 38 -1.40 11.83 20.45
C THR A 38 -1.31 11.55 18.96
N ALA A 39 -0.11 11.53 18.40
CA ALA A 39 0.12 11.23 16.99
C ALA A 39 -0.37 9.82 16.63
N LEU A 40 -0.05 8.82 17.44
CA LEU A 40 -0.43 7.44 17.13
C LEU A 40 -1.94 7.19 17.25
N ARG A 41 -2.62 7.81 18.24
CA ARG A 41 -4.08 7.80 18.34
C ARG A 41 -4.73 8.45 17.11
N TYR A 42 -4.18 9.58 16.65
CA TYR A 42 -4.68 10.26 15.45
C TYR A 42 -4.50 9.40 14.20
N ILE A 43 -3.33 8.76 14.02
CA ILE A 43 -3.09 7.82 12.91
C ILE A 43 -4.16 6.72 12.92
N SER A 44 -4.37 6.06 14.07
CA SER A 44 -5.38 5.02 14.19
C SER A 44 -6.78 5.53 13.84
N SER A 45 -7.20 6.64 14.43
CA SER A 45 -8.54 7.19 14.20
C SER A 45 -8.76 7.61 12.74
N THR A 46 -7.72 8.14 12.09
CA THR A 46 -7.75 8.52 10.67
C THR A 46 -7.88 7.28 9.78
N LEU A 47 -7.08 6.23 10.03
CA LEU A 47 -7.18 4.98 9.28
C LEU A 47 -8.57 4.33 9.44
N LYS A 48 -9.11 4.26 10.66
CA LYS A 48 -10.46 3.77 10.93
C LYS A 48 -11.53 4.58 10.20
N LYS A 49 -11.41 5.91 10.20
CA LYS A 49 -12.34 6.81 9.54
C LYS A 49 -12.32 6.64 8.01
N VAL A 50 -11.12 6.67 7.41
CA VAL A 50 -10.95 6.70 5.96
C VAL A 50 -11.28 5.37 5.31
N TYR A 51 -10.87 4.26 5.93
CA TYR A 51 -11.08 2.92 5.39
C TYR A 51 -12.29 2.17 5.99
N ARG A 52 -13.04 2.78 6.90
CA ARG A 52 -14.13 2.12 7.66
C ARG A 52 -13.65 0.87 8.38
N ALA A 53 -12.41 0.90 8.89
CA ALA A 53 -11.82 -0.19 9.64
C ALA A 53 -12.26 -0.17 11.10
N GLN A 54 -12.35 -1.36 11.73
CA GLN A 54 -12.70 -1.47 13.14
C GLN A 54 -11.44 -1.49 14.02
N HIS A 55 -10.37 -2.12 13.54
CA HIS A 55 -9.09 -2.20 14.26
C HIS A 55 -7.94 -1.83 13.33
N THR A 56 -6.86 -1.31 13.91
CA THR A 56 -5.66 -0.93 13.17
C THR A 56 -4.40 -1.39 13.90
N ALA A 57 -3.36 -1.65 13.14
CA ALA A 57 -2.01 -1.85 13.66
C ALA A 57 -0.99 -1.17 12.77
N VAL A 58 0.10 -0.70 13.37
CA VAL A 58 1.30 -0.27 12.67
C VAL A 58 2.39 -1.31 12.90
N VAL A 59 2.82 -1.97 11.84
CA VAL A 59 3.94 -2.93 11.87
C VAL A 59 5.21 -2.18 11.47
N PRO A 60 6.20 -2.00 12.34
CA PRO A 60 7.45 -1.33 12.00
C PRO A 60 8.16 -1.96 10.81
N GLY A 61 8.74 -1.11 9.94
CA GLY A 61 9.42 -1.55 8.73
C GLY A 61 8.84 -0.90 7.47
N THR A 62 8.19 -1.68 6.62
CA THR A 62 7.59 -1.20 5.36
C THR A 62 6.23 -1.86 5.11
N GLY A 63 5.55 -1.49 4.03
CA GLY A 63 4.35 -2.21 3.59
C GLY A 63 4.59 -3.72 3.42
N THR A 64 5.79 -4.13 2.96
CA THR A 64 6.17 -5.54 2.86
C THR A 64 6.21 -6.24 4.23
N ALA A 65 6.68 -5.55 5.28
CA ALA A 65 6.62 -6.09 6.64
C ALA A 65 5.16 -6.30 7.09
N GLY A 66 4.26 -5.39 6.73
CA GLY A 66 2.81 -5.56 6.94
C GLY A 66 2.23 -6.77 6.20
N MET A 67 2.62 -6.97 4.92
CA MET A 67 2.22 -8.16 4.15
C MET A 67 2.68 -9.44 4.84
N GLU A 68 3.94 -9.52 5.24
CA GLU A 68 4.48 -10.71 5.90
C GLU A 68 3.84 -10.94 7.28
N ALA A 69 3.58 -9.89 8.06
CA ALA A 69 2.85 -9.98 9.33
C ALA A 69 1.44 -10.58 9.15
N VAL A 70 0.71 -10.13 8.13
CA VAL A 70 -0.62 -10.68 7.78
C VAL A 70 -0.51 -12.14 7.35
N ALA A 71 0.44 -12.49 6.47
CA ALA A 71 0.63 -13.86 6.04
C ALA A 71 0.93 -14.80 7.21
N ARG A 72 1.86 -14.43 8.10
CA ARG A 72 2.24 -15.22 9.26
C ARG A 72 1.12 -15.37 10.29
N GLN A 73 0.26 -14.35 10.42
CA GLN A 73 -0.86 -14.39 11.34
C GLN A 73 -2.03 -15.23 10.83
N PHE A 74 -2.36 -15.13 9.53
CA PHE A 74 -3.62 -15.66 9.00
C PHE A 74 -3.45 -16.86 8.04
N ALA A 75 -2.28 -17.02 7.41
CA ALA A 75 -2.07 -18.02 6.36
C ALA A 75 -1.29 -19.27 6.83
N ARG A 76 -0.81 -19.30 8.06
CA ARG A 76 0.02 -20.40 8.54
C ARG A 76 -0.75 -21.73 8.55
N GLY A 77 -0.26 -22.69 7.75
CA GLY A 77 -0.89 -24.01 7.59
C GLY A 77 -2.25 -23.97 6.90
N LYS A 78 -2.57 -22.88 6.18
CA LYS A 78 -3.86 -22.63 5.54
C LYS A 78 -3.77 -22.75 4.03
N LYS A 79 -4.93 -22.97 3.38
CA LYS A 79 -5.07 -22.86 1.93
C LYS A 79 -5.18 -21.40 1.54
N CYS A 80 -4.31 -20.96 0.63
CA CYS A 80 -4.23 -19.57 0.19
C CYS A 80 -4.52 -19.46 -1.30
N LEU A 81 -5.33 -18.48 -1.71
CA LEU A 81 -5.50 -18.12 -3.11
C LEU A 81 -4.98 -16.70 -3.32
N ILE A 82 -4.27 -16.46 -4.41
CA ILE A 82 -3.67 -15.19 -4.77
C ILE A 82 -4.22 -14.73 -6.12
N VAL A 83 -4.85 -13.56 -6.15
CA VAL A 83 -5.08 -12.81 -7.38
C VAL A 83 -3.79 -12.07 -7.70
N ARG A 84 -3.14 -12.44 -8.81
CA ARG A 84 -1.84 -11.88 -9.22
C ARG A 84 -1.99 -11.01 -10.44
N ASN A 85 -1.83 -9.69 -10.26
CA ASN A 85 -1.89 -8.72 -11.37
C ASN A 85 -0.50 -8.21 -11.77
N GLY A 86 0.57 -8.69 -11.12
CA GLY A 86 1.94 -8.33 -11.42
C GLY A 86 2.92 -8.67 -10.29
N PHE A 87 4.10 -8.05 -10.36
CA PHE A 87 5.25 -8.33 -9.49
C PHE A 87 4.99 -8.07 -7.99
N PHE A 88 4.18 -7.08 -7.65
CA PHE A 88 3.95 -6.76 -6.24
C PHE A 88 2.91 -7.69 -5.61
N SER A 89 1.94 -8.17 -6.35
CA SER A 89 1.05 -9.25 -5.91
C SER A 89 1.73 -10.64 -5.97
N TYR A 90 2.74 -10.84 -6.83
CA TYR A 90 3.63 -12.02 -6.78
C TYR A 90 4.38 -12.13 -5.45
N ARG A 91 4.63 -11.00 -4.77
CA ARG A 91 5.28 -10.98 -3.45
C ARG A 91 4.54 -11.83 -2.41
N TRP A 92 3.23 -11.98 -2.49
CA TRP A 92 2.49 -12.91 -1.64
C TRP A 92 2.98 -14.34 -1.81
N SER A 93 3.18 -14.82 -3.04
CA SER A 93 3.76 -16.13 -3.29
C SER A 93 5.16 -16.27 -2.68
N GLN A 94 6.02 -15.25 -2.88
CA GLN A 94 7.37 -15.27 -2.33
C GLN A 94 7.37 -15.34 -0.79
N ILE A 95 6.52 -14.57 -0.12
CA ILE A 95 6.38 -14.57 1.33
C ILE A 95 5.90 -15.94 1.83
N LEU A 96 4.87 -16.51 1.18
CA LEU A 96 4.31 -17.80 1.57
C LEU A 96 5.31 -18.93 1.36
N GLU A 97 6.03 -18.95 0.25
CA GLU A 97 7.03 -19.97 -0.12
C GLU A 97 8.28 -19.87 0.75
N GLN A 98 8.90 -18.68 0.86
CA GLN A 98 10.14 -18.50 1.64
C GLN A 98 9.92 -18.77 3.13
N GLY A 99 8.74 -18.42 3.64
CA GLY A 99 8.37 -18.64 5.03
C GLY A 99 7.85 -20.06 5.32
N GLY A 100 7.60 -20.89 4.30
CA GLY A 100 6.90 -22.17 4.48
C GLY A 100 5.54 -21.99 5.18
N ILE A 101 4.81 -20.90 4.85
CA ILE A 101 3.69 -20.44 5.64
C ILE A 101 2.42 -21.22 5.30
N ALA A 102 2.03 -21.25 4.02
CA ALA A 102 0.79 -21.87 3.57
C ALA A 102 0.93 -23.41 3.45
N SER A 103 -0.17 -24.13 3.66
CA SER A 103 -0.21 -25.58 3.36
C SER A 103 -0.37 -25.83 1.87
N GLU A 104 -1.09 -24.95 1.17
CA GLU A 104 -1.34 -25.01 -0.26
C GLU A 104 -1.60 -23.62 -0.80
N THR A 105 -1.04 -23.29 -1.97
CA THR A 105 -1.21 -21.98 -2.59
C THR A 105 -1.69 -22.15 -4.03
N LYS A 106 -2.74 -21.39 -4.40
CA LYS A 106 -3.25 -21.29 -5.75
C LYS A 106 -3.15 -19.85 -6.25
N VAL A 107 -2.82 -19.67 -7.53
CA VAL A 107 -2.63 -18.35 -8.14
C VAL A 107 -3.53 -18.21 -9.36
N LEU A 108 -4.25 -17.10 -9.43
CA LEU A 108 -4.98 -16.66 -10.62
C LEU A 108 -4.32 -15.38 -11.12
N ALA A 109 -3.62 -15.49 -12.24
CA ALA A 109 -2.82 -14.42 -12.80
C ALA A 109 -3.59 -13.58 -13.82
N ALA A 110 -3.24 -12.31 -13.91
CA ALA A 110 -3.67 -11.45 -15.01
C ALA A 110 -3.22 -12.00 -16.36
N ARG A 111 -3.96 -11.69 -17.40
CA ARG A 111 -3.77 -12.24 -18.75
C ARG A 111 -3.76 -11.15 -19.80
N GLN A 112 -3.07 -11.39 -20.90
CA GLN A 112 -3.09 -10.57 -22.11
C GLN A 112 -3.46 -11.44 -23.32
N GLU A 113 -3.93 -10.80 -24.38
CA GLU A 113 -4.03 -11.43 -25.70
C GLU A 113 -2.62 -11.69 -26.25
N ASP A 114 -2.47 -12.75 -27.07
CA ASP A 114 -1.18 -13.07 -27.71
C ASP A 114 -0.91 -12.14 -28.90
N ARG A 115 -0.64 -10.86 -28.60
CA ARG A 115 -0.20 -9.85 -29.56
C ARG A 115 0.79 -8.89 -28.90
N PHE A 116 1.60 -8.25 -29.73
CA PHE A 116 2.59 -7.27 -29.28
C PHE A 116 1.94 -6.13 -28.50
N GLN A 117 2.47 -5.81 -27.33
CA GLN A 117 2.01 -4.74 -26.45
C GLN A 117 0.50 -4.81 -26.10
N ALA A 118 -0.08 -6.02 -26.06
CA ALA A 118 -1.46 -6.18 -25.60
C ALA A 118 -1.61 -5.76 -24.13
N PRO A 119 -2.71 -5.10 -23.75
CA PRO A 119 -2.97 -4.79 -22.36
C PRO A 119 -3.29 -6.06 -21.53
N PHE A 120 -2.96 -6.01 -20.26
CA PHE A 120 -3.31 -7.05 -19.28
C PHE A 120 -4.64 -6.73 -18.59
N SER A 121 -5.46 -7.75 -18.42
CA SER A 121 -6.66 -7.74 -17.57
C SER A 121 -6.48 -8.67 -16.38
N PRO A 122 -7.07 -8.40 -15.22
CA PRO A 122 -7.11 -9.38 -14.13
C PRO A 122 -7.82 -10.65 -14.59
N ALA A 123 -7.63 -11.77 -13.88
CA ALA A 123 -8.44 -12.96 -14.12
C ALA A 123 -9.95 -12.59 -14.03
N PRO A 124 -10.81 -13.10 -14.93
CA PRO A 124 -12.24 -12.82 -14.88
C PRO A 124 -12.84 -13.17 -13.52
N ILE A 125 -13.66 -12.28 -12.95
CA ILE A 125 -14.16 -12.45 -11.58
C ILE A 125 -15.00 -13.73 -11.45
N GLU A 126 -15.73 -14.13 -12.49
CA GLU A 126 -16.53 -15.35 -12.51
C GLU A 126 -15.65 -16.60 -12.40
N GLU A 127 -14.49 -16.60 -13.03
CA GLU A 127 -13.49 -17.67 -12.93
C GLU A 127 -12.88 -17.71 -11.52
N VAL A 128 -12.56 -16.53 -10.95
CA VAL A 128 -12.01 -16.42 -9.60
C VAL A 128 -13.04 -16.93 -8.57
N CYS A 129 -14.31 -16.57 -8.69
CA CYS A 129 -15.38 -17.06 -7.82
C CYS A 129 -15.59 -18.57 -7.94
N ALA A 130 -15.57 -19.12 -9.15
CA ALA A 130 -15.66 -20.56 -9.37
C ALA A 130 -14.49 -21.31 -8.74
N GLU A 131 -13.27 -20.77 -8.85
CA GLU A 131 -12.10 -21.35 -8.25
C GLU A 131 -12.13 -21.30 -6.72
N ILE A 132 -12.59 -20.18 -6.13
CA ILE A 132 -12.79 -20.06 -4.68
C ILE A 132 -13.78 -21.12 -4.18
N ALA A 133 -14.89 -21.31 -4.89
CA ALA A 133 -15.89 -22.32 -4.52
C ALA A 133 -15.33 -23.74 -4.55
N ALA A 134 -14.50 -24.06 -5.54
CA ALA A 134 -13.87 -25.38 -5.72
C ALA A 134 -12.71 -25.62 -4.75
N PHE A 135 -11.79 -24.66 -4.64
CA PHE A 135 -10.56 -24.77 -3.84
C PHE A 135 -10.81 -24.55 -2.34
N ARG A 136 -11.82 -23.74 -1.99
CA ARG A 136 -12.20 -23.35 -0.62
C ARG A 136 -11.02 -22.81 0.19
N PRO A 137 -10.40 -21.69 -0.22
CA PRO A 137 -9.27 -21.11 0.50
C PRO A 137 -9.70 -20.58 1.88
N ASP A 138 -8.81 -20.68 2.87
CA ASP A 138 -8.98 -20.03 4.17
C ASP A 138 -8.73 -18.51 4.10
N ILE A 139 -7.88 -18.08 3.13
CA ILE A 139 -7.60 -16.68 2.89
C ILE A 139 -7.30 -16.43 1.41
N VAL A 140 -7.81 -15.31 0.90
CA VAL A 140 -7.53 -14.80 -0.45
C VAL A 140 -6.76 -13.49 -0.33
N PHE A 141 -5.67 -13.37 -1.09
CA PHE A 141 -4.88 -12.16 -1.22
C PHE A 141 -5.10 -11.53 -2.59
N ALA A 142 -5.42 -10.24 -2.62
CA ALA A 142 -5.62 -9.49 -3.86
C ALA A 142 -4.96 -8.11 -3.78
N PRO A 143 -4.34 -7.59 -4.86
CA PRO A 143 -3.94 -6.19 -4.93
C PRO A 143 -5.16 -5.35 -5.31
N HIS A 144 -5.38 -4.20 -4.65
CA HIS A 144 -6.28 -3.18 -5.21
C HIS A 144 -5.61 -2.53 -6.43
N VAL A 145 -4.38 -2.04 -6.24
CA VAL A 145 -3.56 -1.49 -7.33
C VAL A 145 -2.24 -2.25 -7.44
N GLU A 146 -2.00 -2.80 -8.61
CA GLU A 146 -0.71 -3.44 -8.95
C GLU A 146 0.27 -2.43 -9.53
N THR A 147 1.36 -2.19 -8.85
CA THR A 147 2.36 -1.19 -9.26
C THR A 147 3.14 -1.59 -10.52
N ALA A 148 3.23 -2.88 -10.84
CA ALA A 148 3.99 -3.37 -11.99
C ALA A 148 3.22 -3.26 -13.31
N SER A 149 1.89 -3.38 -13.28
CA SER A 149 1.02 -3.34 -14.46
C SER A 149 0.13 -2.10 -14.54
N GLY A 150 -0.05 -1.38 -13.43
CA GLY A 150 -1.02 -0.28 -13.35
C GLY A 150 -2.47 -0.76 -13.33
N ILE A 151 -2.71 -2.05 -13.07
CA ILE A 151 -4.05 -2.62 -12.92
C ILE A 151 -4.62 -2.22 -11.56
N MET A 152 -5.87 -1.75 -11.56
CA MET A 152 -6.70 -1.54 -10.38
C MET A 152 -7.93 -2.44 -10.45
N LEU A 153 -8.22 -3.17 -9.39
CA LEU A 153 -9.46 -3.92 -9.27
C LEU A 153 -10.61 -2.96 -8.93
N PRO A 154 -11.69 -2.91 -9.74
CA PRO A 154 -12.86 -2.09 -9.45
C PRO A 154 -13.60 -2.54 -8.18
N ASP A 155 -14.38 -1.64 -7.58
CA ASP A 155 -15.16 -1.92 -6.35
C ASP A 155 -16.07 -3.15 -6.49
N ASP A 156 -16.74 -3.30 -7.64
CA ASP A 156 -17.64 -4.43 -7.91
C ASP A 156 -16.89 -5.78 -8.03
N TYR A 157 -15.66 -5.75 -8.55
CA TYR A 157 -14.79 -6.93 -8.56
C TYR A 157 -14.43 -7.34 -7.12
N ILE A 158 -14.01 -6.38 -6.30
CA ILE A 158 -13.63 -6.63 -4.90
C ILE A 158 -14.84 -7.13 -4.09
N ALA A 159 -16.01 -6.52 -4.27
CA ALA A 159 -17.22 -6.93 -3.57
C ALA A 159 -17.65 -8.37 -3.91
N LYS A 160 -17.65 -8.74 -5.20
CA LYS A 160 -17.92 -10.13 -5.65
C LYS A 160 -16.87 -11.11 -5.12
N LEU A 161 -15.60 -10.69 -5.08
CA LEU A 161 -14.52 -11.49 -4.51
C LEU A 161 -14.75 -11.75 -3.02
N ALA A 162 -15.10 -10.71 -2.25
CA ALA A 162 -15.43 -10.84 -0.84
C ALA A 162 -16.60 -11.77 -0.59
N GLU A 163 -17.70 -11.63 -1.36
CA GLU A 163 -18.86 -12.49 -1.27
C GLU A 163 -18.50 -13.97 -1.49
N ALA A 164 -17.71 -14.26 -2.53
CA ALA A 164 -17.28 -15.63 -2.84
C ALA A 164 -16.38 -16.21 -1.72
N VAL A 165 -15.47 -15.41 -1.17
CA VAL A 165 -14.58 -15.80 -0.08
C VAL A 165 -15.36 -16.08 1.20
N HIS A 166 -16.30 -15.22 1.55
CA HIS A 166 -17.14 -15.40 2.73
C HIS A 166 -18.08 -16.60 2.62
N ALA A 167 -18.57 -16.91 1.42
CA ALA A 167 -19.40 -18.08 1.17
C ALA A 167 -18.70 -19.40 1.50
N VAL A 168 -17.36 -19.44 1.49
CA VAL A 168 -16.56 -20.61 1.87
C VAL A 168 -15.99 -20.52 3.27
N GLY A 169 -16.25 -19.41 4.00
CA GLY A 169 -15.76 -19.15 5.37
C GLY A 169 -14.33 -18.62 5.43
N GLY A 170 -13.79 -18.13 4.31
CA GLY A 170 -12.46 -17.55 4.20
C GLY A 170 -12.40 -16.07 4.60
N LEU A 171 -11.19 -15.49 4.59
CA LEU A 171 -10.92 -14.07 4.77
C LEU A 171 -10.40 -13.44 3.49
N LEU A 172 -10.81 -12.20 3.19
CA LEU A 172 -10.25 -11.40 2.10
C LEU A 172 -9.24 -10.39 2.61
N ALA A 173 -7.99 -10.52 2.14
CA ALA A 173 -6.91 -9.56 2.38
C ALA A 173 -6.62 -8.78 1.09
N VAL A 174 -6.76 -7.44 1.16
CA VAL A 174 -6.52 -6.54 0.03
C VAL A 174 -5.30 -5.67 0.31
N ASP A 175 -4.35 -5.67 -0.61
CA ASP A 175 -3.21 -4.76 -0.61
C ASP A 175 -3.58 -3.46 -1.33
N CYS A 176 -3.76 -2.38 -0.58
CA CYS A 176 -4.00 -1.04 -1.11
C CYS A 176 -2.78 -0.11 -0.97
N ILE A 177 -1.57 -0.66 -0.80
CA ILE A 177 -0.34 0.14 -0.63
C ILE A 177 -0.16 1.12 -1.79
N ALA A 178 -0.43 0.70 -3.03
CA ALA A 178 -0.25 1.51 -4.22
C ALA A 178 -1.51 2.21 -4.72
N SER A 179 -2.58 2.24 -3.93
CA SER A 179 -3.87 2.82 -4.33
C SER A 179 -3.86 4.35 -4.47
N GLY A 180 -2.81 5.01 -3.99
CA GLY A 180 -2.77 6.47 -3.94
C GLY A 180 -3.84 6.99 -2.98
N CYS A 181 -4.53 8.05 -3.39
CA CYS A 181 -5.64 8.62 -2.63
C CYS A 181 -7.01 8.01 -3.03
N ILE A 182 -7.03 6.77 -3.52
CA ILE A 182 -8.27 6.03 -3.73
C ILE A 182 -8.54 5.18 -2.49
N TRP A 183 -9.49 5.64 -1.69
CA TRP A 183 -9.79 5.09 -0.38
C TRP A 183 -10.84 3.98 -0.49
N LEU A 184 -10.52 2.78 -0.02
CA LEU A 184 -11.43 1.64 -0.02
C LEU A 184 -12.29 1.64 1.25
N ASP A 185 -13.58 1.51 1.10
CA ASP A 185 -14.51 1.29 2.21
C ASP A 185 -14.57 -0.21 2.53
N MET A 186 -13.89 -0.63 3.60
CA MET A 186 -13.78 -2.05 3.98
C MET A 186 -15.16 -2.67 4.30
N GLU A 187 -16.04 -1.90 4.93
CA GLU A 187 -17.37 -2.38 5.33
C GLU A 187 -18.25 -2.60 4.10
N LYS A 188 -18.31 -1.61 3.19
CA LYS A 188 -19.08 -1.69 1.95
C LYS A 188 -18.60 -2.80 1.03
N LEU A 189 -17.28 -3.01 0.94
CA LEU A 189 -16.67 -3.96 0.01
C LEU A 189 -16.47 -5.35 0.61
N GLY A 190 -16.76 -5.55 1.89
CA GLY A 190 -16.57 -6.82 2.57
C GLY A 190 -15.09 -7.21 2.77
N ILE A 191 -14.19 -6.24 2.87
CA ILE A 191 -12.76 -6.49 3.06
C ILE A 191 -12.49 -6.82 4.53
N ASP A 192 -11.82 -7.95 4.81
CA ASP A 192 -11.48 -8.34 6.18
C ASP A 192 -10.16 -7.75 6.64
N ILE A 193 -9.17 -7.71 5.75
CA ILE A 193 -7.81 -7.24 6.04
C ILE A 193 -7.41 -6.29 4.91
N LEU A 194 -7.03 -5.06 5.27
CA LEU A 194 -6.58 -4.06 4.32
C LEU A 194 -5.18 -3.60 4.70
N LEU A 195 -4.27 -3.53 3.72
CA LEU A 195 -2.89 -3.10 3.92
C LEU A 195 -2.59 -1.82 3.18
N SER A 196 -1.99 -0.86 3.88
CA SER A 196 -1.48 0.39 3.32
C SER A 196 -0.05 0.66 3.80
N ALA A 197 0.57 1.72 3.32
CA ALA A 197 1.88 2.17 3.76
C ALA A 197 2.01 3.69 3.66
N PRO A 198 2.87 4.31 4.50
CA PRO A 198 2.98 5.77 4.58
C PRO A 198 3.42 6.48 3.29
N GLN A 199 4.33 5.88 2.52
CA GLN A 199 5.08 6.56 1.45
C GLN A 199 4.39 6.59 0.07
N LYS A 200 3.13 6.26 -0.01
CA LYS A 200 2.31 6.28 -1.24
C LYS A 200 1.20 7.32 -1.11
N GLY A 201 -0.05 6.90 -1.05
CA GLY A 201 -1.19 7.81 -0.93
C GLY A 201 -1.13 8.77 0.26
N TRP A 202 -0.51 8.38 1.36
CA TRP A 202 -0.36 9.20 2.55
C TRP A 202 0.78 10.23 2.47
N SER A 203 1.64 10.19 1.45
CA SER A 203 2.76 11.13 1.24
C SER A 203 3.78 11.20 2.40
N GLY A 204 3.77 10.19 3.27
CA GLY A 204 4.65 10.11 4.43
C GLY A 204 6.00 9.46 4.12
N THR A 205 6.82 9.32 5.16
CA THR A 205 8.09 8.60 5.10
C THR A 205 7.86 7.09 5.23
N PRO A 206 8.56 6.23 4.47
CA PRO A 206 8.45 4.79 4.66
C PRO A 206 8.97 4.40 6.05
N CYS A 207 8.08 3.92 6.91
CA CYS A 207 8.41 3.57 8.29
C CYS A 207 7.59 2.41 8.86
N GLY A 208 6.58 1.91 8.13
CA GLY A 208 5.74 0.82 8.61
C GLY A 208 4.77 0.29 7.58
N GLY A 209 4.20 -0.86 7.87
CA GLY A 209 2.98 -1.39 7.27
C GLY A 209 1.78 -0.96 8.10
N LEU A 210 0.78 -0.40 7.45
CA LEU A 210 -0.49 0.00 8.06
C LEU A 210 -1.49 -1.12 7.80
N VAL A 211 -1.94 -1.80 8.84
CA VAL A 211 -2.85 -2.93 8.74
C VAL A 211 -4.18 -2.57 9.38
N MET A 212 -5.25 -2.65 8.62
CA MET A 212 -6.61 -2.40 9.04
C MET A 212 -7.40 -3.71 9.02
N LEU A 213 -8.21 -3.94 10.04
CA LEU A 213 -8.97 -5.18 10.20
C LEU A 213 -10.46 -4.92 10.41
N SER A 214 -11.29 -5.82 9.83
CA SER A 214 -12.68 -6.00 10.23
C SER A 214 -12.75 -6.66 11.62
N GLY A 215 -13.91 -6.61 12.27
CA GLY A 215 -14.12 -7.31 13.54
C GLY A 215 -13.96 -8.82 13.42
N THR A 216 -14.27 -9.39 12.26
CA THR A 216 -14.07 -10.82 11.99
C THR A 216 -12.58 -11.16 11.91
N ALA A 217 -11.80 -10.41 11.14
CA ALA A 217 -10.35 -10.60 11.08
C ALA A 217 -9.68 -10.37 12.44
N TYR A 218 -10.12 -9.36 13.21
CA TYR A 218 -9.59 -9.11 14.54
C TYR A 218 -9.83 -10.31 15.48
N ARG A 219 -11.07 -10.83 15.55
CA ARG A 219 -11.36 -12.04 16.37
C ARG A 219 -10.48 -13.21 15.94
N LYS A 220 -10.31 -13.40 14.62
CA LYS A 220 -9.47 -14.46 14.07
C LYS A 220 -7.99 -14.27 14.45
N ALA A 221 -7.49 -13.04 14.47
CA ALA A 221 -6.12 -12.74 14.94
C ALA A 221 -5.93 -13.11 16.41
N GLN A 222 -6.96 -12.99 17.27
CA GLN A 222 -6.87 -13.42 18.67
C GLN A 222 -6.77 -14.94 18.83
N GLU A 223 -7.36 -15.72 17.91
CA GLU A 223 -7.36 -17.18 17.90
C GLU A 223 -6.11 -17.79 17.25
N THR A 224 -5.37 -17.02 16.46
CA THR A 224 -4.19 -17.48 15.71
C THR A 224 -2.90 -17.01 16.39
N GLN A 225 -1.77 -17.58 15.98
CA GLN A 225 -0.45 -17.25 16.49
C GLN A 225 0.54 -17.07 15.34
N SER A 226 1.24 -15.95 15.34
CA SER A 226 2.36 -15.71 14.43
C SER A 226 3.59 -16.55 14.83
N ASP A 227 4.40 -16.94 13.87
CA ASP A 227 5.69 -17.59 14.09
C ASP A 227 6.87 -16.59 14.02
N SER A 228 6.58 -15.30 13.93
CA SER A 228 7.56 -14.22 13.97
C SER A 228 7.39 -13.39 15.25
N PHE A 229 8.48 -13.13 15.95
CA PHE A 229 8.46 -12.21 17.08
C PHE A 229 8.25 -10.77 16.62
N ALA A 230 9.06 -10.27 15.69
CA ALA A 230 9.02 -8.88 15.26
C ALA A 230 7.76 -8.52 14.44
N LEU A 231 7.22 -9.50 13.69
CA LEU A 231 6.05 -9.33 12.82
C LEU A 231 4.77 -9.95 13.41
N ASP A 232 4.72 -10.16 14.72
CA ASP A 232 3.51 -10.65 15.40
C ASP A 232 2.42 -9.59 15.37
N LEU A 233 1.47 -9.73 14.43
CA LEU A 233 0.40 -8.77 14.22
C LEU A 233 -0.49 -8.62 15.45
N LYS A 234 -0.73 -9.70 16.19
CA LYS A 234 -1.48 -9.66 17.45
C LYS A 234 -0.81 -8.76 18.48
N LYS A 235 0.52 -8.78 18.57
CA LYS A 235 1.27 -7.88 19.44
C LYS A 235 1.15 -6.42 18.99
N TRP A 236 1.23 -6.15 17.70
CA TRP A 236 1.08 -4.79 17.19
C TRP A 236 -0.35 -4.25 17.34
N LEU A 237 -1.37 -5.10 17.28
CA LEU A 237 -2.75 -4.74 17.64
C LEU A 237 -2.84 -4.35 19.12
N GLN A 238 -2.27 -5.15 20.03
CA GLN A 238 -2.23 -4.84 21.47
C GLN A 238 -1.49 -3.52 21.76
N ILE A 239 -0.40 -3.24 21.05
CA ILE A 239 0.30 -1.96 21.15
C ILE A 239 -0.64 -0.81 20.75
N MET A 240 -1.32 -0.91 19.61
CA MET A 240 -2.23 0.12 19.15
C MET A 240 -3.38 0.36 20.15
N GLU A 241 -3.99 -0.72 20.65
CA GLU A 241 -5.04 -0.64 21.67
C GLU A 241 -4.58 0.06 22.96
N ALA A 242 -3.35 -0.17 23.39
CA ALA A 242 -2.79 0.52 24.54
C ALA A 242 -2.72 2.04 24.33
N PHE A 243 -2.31 2.48 23.13
CA PHE A 243 -2.31 3.91 22.76
C PHE A 243 -3.74 4.47 22.62
N GLU A 244 -4.65 3.75 22.01
CA GLU A 244 -6.06 4.14 21.87
C GLU A 244 -6.74 4.35 23.24
N ASN A 245 -6.37 3.54 24.22
CA ASN A 245 -6.87 3.61 25.59
C ASN A 245 -6.15 4.68 26.46
N GLY A 246 -5.34 5.55 25.86
CA GLY A 246 -4.72 6.68 26.53
C GLY A 246 -3.42 6.34 27.28
N GLY A 247 -2.86 5.15 27.05
CA GLY A 247 -1.56 4.72 27.59
C GLY A 247 -0.50 4.59 26.50
N HIS A 248 0.46 3.75 26.77
CA HIS A 248 1.50 3.30 25.84
C HIS A 248 1.91 1.87 26.20
N ALA A 249 2.49 1.15 25.23
CA ALA A 249 3.06 -0.17 25.47
C ALA A 249 4.27 -0.37 24.53
N TYR A 250 5.10 -1.36 24.85
CA TYR A 250 6.31 -1.69 24.12
C TYR A 250 6.33 -3.18 23.77
N HIS A 251 6.66 -3.49 22.51
CA HIS A 251 6.96 -4.82 22.02
C HIS A 251 8.34 -4.85 21.36
N ALA A 252 8.56 -3.95 20.44
CA ALA A 252 9.86 -3.65 19.81
C ALA A 252 9.90 -2.15 19.51
N THR A 253 11.11 -1.61 19.24
CA THR A 253 11.29 -0.19 19.00
C THR A 253 10.51 0.27 17.76
N MET A 254 9.70 1.30 17.93
CA MET A 254 8.92 1.91 16.86
C MET A 254 9.70 3.05 16.18
N PRO A 255 9.51 3.27 14.87
CA PRO A 255 10.08 4.40 14.12
C PRO A 255 9.29 5.68 14.39
N THR A 256 9.41 6.21 15.61
CA THR A 256 8.57 7.29 16.15
C THR A 256 8.61 8.57 15.32
N ASP A 257 9.80 8.98 14.84
CA ASP A 257 9.95 10.18 14.02
C ASP A 257 9.26 10.03 12.64
N GLY A 258 9.37 8.84 12.05
CA GLY A 258 8.66 8.51 10.80
C GLY A 258 7.14 8.50 10.97
N LEU A 259 6.64 7.98 12.09
CA LEU A 259 5.22 7.98 12.42
C LEU A 259 4.70 9.38 12.76
N LEU A 260 5.50 10.22 13.41
CA LEU A 260 5.14 11.63 13.61
C LEU A 260 5.03 12.35 12.26
N ARG A 261 5.95 12.10 11.34
CA ARG A 261 5.83 12.65 9.98
C ARG A 261 4.57 12.16 9.26
N LEU A 262 4.21 10.88 9.43
CA LEU A 262 2.95 10.35 8.87
C LEU A 262 1.73 11.07 9.47
N HIS A 263 1.70 11.28 10.78
CA HIS A 263 0.66 12.05 11.46
C HIS A 263 0.49 13.44 10.81
N ASP A 264 1.59 14.17 10.57
CA ASP A 264 1.54 15.51 9.98
C ASP A 264 0.99 15.47 8.55
N MET A 265 1.39 14.48 7.75
CA MET A 265 0.87 14.28 6.39
C MET A 265 -0.60 13.89 6.38
N MET A 266 -1.06 13.07 7.31
CA MET A 266 -2.48 12.73 7.45
C MET A 266 -3.32 13.95 7.82
N ARG A 267 -2.81 14.83 8.69
CA ARG A 267 -3.48 16.10 9.02
C ARG A 267 -3.57 17.05 7.84
N GLU A 268 -2.50 17.14 7.04
CA GLU A 268 -2.51 17.92 5.80
C GLU A 268 -3.55 17.36 4.82
N ALA A 269 -3.56 16.05 4.62
CA ALA A 269 -4.55 15.38 3.76
C ALA A 269 -5.99 15.60 4.23
N GLU A 270 -6.25 15.53 5.54
CA GLU A 270 -7.57 15.83 6.10
C GLU A 270 -7.96 17.30 5.88
N GLY A 271 -7.02 18.22 6.03
CA GLY A 271 -7.23 19.66 5.77
C GLY A 271 -7.58 19.97 4.31
N ILE A 272 -7.01 19.23 3.35
CA ILE A 272 -7.36 19.32 1.92
C ILE A 272 -8.76 18.69 1.69
N GLY A 273 -9.01 17.54 2.30
CA GLY A 273 -10.20 16.71 2.17
C GLY A 273 -9.95 15.44 1.36
N PHE A 274 -10.29 14.30 1.94
CA PHE A 274 -10.03 12.98 1.34
C PHE A 274 -10.72 12.78 -0.01
N ASP A 275 -11.97 13.25 -0.15
CA ASP A 275 -12.73 13.17 -1.40
C ASP A 275 -12.08 14.01 -2.51
N LYS A 276 -11.66 15.23 -2.17
CA LYS A 276 -10.94 16.11 -3.11
C LYS A 276 -9.62 15.50 -3.58
N LEU A 277 -8.88 14.85 -2.67
CA LEU A 277 -7.65 14.14 -3.03
C LEU A 277 -7.93 12.94 -3.94
N ALA A 278 -9.03 12.22 -3.72
CA ALA A 278 -9.44 11.12 -4.59
C ALA A 278 -9.83 11.60 -6.00
N GLU A 279 -10.55 12.71 -6.09
CA GLU A 279 -10.89 13.37 -7.37
C GLU A 279 -9.63 13.84 -8.10
N ALA A 280 -8.74 14.54 -7.40
CA ALA A 280 -7.47 15.02 -7.95
C ALA A 280 -6.58 13.86 -8.43
N GLN A 281 -6.58 12.72 -7.71
CA GLN A 281 -5.83 11.53 -8.13
C GLN A 281 -6.38 10.96 -9.44
N ARG A 282 -7.71 10.90 -9.60
CA ARG A 282 -8.35 10.44 -10.86
C ARG A 282 -8.06 11.39 -12.01
N GLU A 283 -8.20 12.69 -11.78
CA GLU A 283 -7.93 13.72 -12.79
C GLU A 283 -6.48 13.67 -13.28
N LEU A 284 -5.52 13.64 -12.34
CA LEU A 284 -4.11 13.57 -12.69
C LEU A 284 -3.79 12.29 -13.46
N GLY A 285 -4.32 11.14 -13.01
CA GLY A 285 -4.14 9.85 -13.69
C GLY A 285 -4.67 9.86 -15.11
N GLY A 286 -5.87 10.40 -15.32
CA GLY A 286 -6.48 10.55 -16.65
C GLY A 286 -5.61 11.40 -17.58
N LYS A 287 -5.28 12.63 -17.18
CA LYS A 287 -4.44 13.54 -17.98
C LYS A 287 -3.08 12.96 -18.39
N ILE A 288 -2.43 12.23 -17.48
CA ILE A 288 -1.14 11.58 -17.79
C ILE A 288 -1.32 10.42 -18.78
N ARG A 289 -2.40 9.63 -18.67
CA ARG A 289 -2.71 8.56 -19.62
C ARG A 289 -2.99 9.11 -21.02
N ASP A 290 -3.82 10.15 -21.10
CA ASP A 290 -4.14 10.80 -22.38
C ASP A 290 -2.88 11.31 -23.07
N LEU A 291 -2.02 11.99 -22.31
CA LEU A 291 -0.72 12.46 -22.82
C LEU A 291 0.17 11.32 -23.33
N LEU A 292 0.23 10.20 -22.62
CA LEU A 292 1.00 9.04 -23.08
C LEU A 292 0.39 8.39 -24.32
N ALA A 293 -0.93 8.28 -24.38
CA ALA A 293 -1.65 7.76 -25.54
C ALA A 293 -1.42 8.64 -26.80
N GLU A 294 -1.51 9.96 -26.67
CA GLU A 294 -1.21 10.92 -27.73
C GLU A 294 0.23 10.80 -28.25
N ARG A 295 1.15 10.42 -27.36
CA ARG A 295 2.56 10.18 -27.71
C ARG A 295 2.82 8.73 -28.16
N GLY A 296 1.78 7.91 -28.29
CA GLY A 296 1.84 6.54 -28.78
C GLY A 296 2.45 5.52 -27.82
N PHE A 297 2.37 5.74 -26.50
CA PHE A 297 2.76 4.76 -25.48
C PHE A 297 1.53 3.96 -25.01
N PRO A 298 1.37 2.69 -25.44
CA PRO A 298 0.21 1.89 -25.05
C PRO A 298 0.17 1.59 -23.55
N SER A 299 -1.02 1.59 -22.97
CA SER A 299 -1.22 1.21 -21.56
C SER A 299 -0.98 -0.29 -21.36
N VAL A 300 -0.35 -0.66 -20.24
CA VAL A 300 -0.24 -2.05 -19.81
C VAL A 300 -1.55 -2.55 -19.17
N ALA A 301 -2.24 -1.70 -18.43
CA ALA A 301 -3.56 -2.03 -17.89
C ALA A 301 -4.62 -1.93 -19.00
N ALA A 302 -5.50 -2.92 -19.08
CA ALA A 302 -6.65 -2.90 -19.98
C ALA A 302 -7.67 -1.84 -19.56
N ALA A 303 -8.46 -1.37 -20.54
CA ALA A 303 -9.53 -0.40 -20.32
C ALA A 303 -10.50 -0.89 -19.22
N GLY A 304 -10.84 -0.01 -18.30
CA GLY A 304 -11.67 -0.29 -17.12
C GLY A 304 -10.90 -0.82 -15.92
N PHE A 305 -9.60 -1.10 -16.05
CA PHE A 305 -8.73 -1.54 -14.96
C PHE A 305 -7.55 -0.59 -14.70
N GLU A 306 -7.57 0.60 -15.26
CA GLU A 306 -6.46 1.54 -15.14
C GLU A 306 -6.42 2.24 -13.78
N ALA A 307 -5.31 2.10 -13.07
CA ALA A 307 -5.09 2.75 -11.78
C ALA A 307 -4.76 4.25 -11.96
N PRO A 308 -5.41 5.17 -11.25
CA PRO A 308 -5.12 6.59 -11.40
C PRO A 308 -3.84 7.06 -10.69
N GLY A 309 -3.34 6.29 -9.72
CA GLY A 309 -2.12 6.62 -8.96
C GLY A 309 -0.85 5.99 -9.53
N VAL A 310 -0.98 5.00 -10.43
CA VAL A 310 0.13 4.31 -11.07
C VAL A 310 -0.18 4.15 -12.55
N VAL A 311 0.62 4.76 -13.40
CA VAL A 311 0.50 4.62 -14.85
C VAL A 311 1.68 3.81 -15.36
N VAL A 312 1.38 2.72 -16.07
CA VAL A 312 2.38 1.84 -16.67
C VAL A 312 2.13 1.77 -18.17
N ALA A 313 3.16 2.06 -18.94
CA ALA A 313 3.07 2.07 -20.38
C ALA A 313 4.20 1.24 -21.02
N TYR A 314 3.91 0.68 -22.18
CA TYR A 314 4.87 -0.03 -23.00
C TYR A 314 5.87 0.94 -23.63
N THR A 315 7.08 0.44 -23.85
CA THR A 315 8.12 1.11 -24.66
C THR A 315 9.02 0.08 -25.30
N ASP A 316 9.60 0.39 -26.42
CA ASP A 316 10.67 -0.36 -27.07
C ASP A 316 12.05 0.30 -26.91
N ASN A 317 12.10 1.46 -26.25
CA ASN A 317 13.33 2.19 -25.96
C ASN A 317 13.89 1.82 -24.56
N PRO A 318 15.09 1.18 -24.48
CA PRO A 318 15.70 0.81 -23.19
C PRO A 318 16.02 1.99 -22.26
N GLU A 319 16.26 3.18 -22.79
CA GLU A 319 16.54 4.38 -22.01
C GLU A 319 15.27 4.91 -21.33
N ILE A 320 14.11 4.78 -21.99
CA ILE A 320 12.79 5.07 -21.40
C ILE A 320 12.46 4.00 -20.36
N GLN A 321 12.64 2.71 -20.71
CA GLN A 321 12.37 1.58 -19.82
C GLN A 321 13.12 1.69 -18.49
N SER A 322 14.39 2.07 -18.54
CA SER A 322 15.23 2.24 -17.34
C SER A 322 14.99 3.56 -16.59
N GLY A 323 14.27 4.49 -17.20
CA GLY A 323 14.05 5.85 -16.69
C GLY A 323 15.21 6.82 -16.95
N ARG A 324 16.32 6.35 -17.54
CA ARG A 324 17.51 7.19 -17.78
C ARG A 324 17.26 8.35 -18.72
N ALA A 325 16.38 8.16 -19.69
CA ALA A 325 15.99 9.21 -20.63
C ALA A 325 15.36 10.44 -19.93
N PHE A 326 14.78 10.28 -18.74
CA PHE A 326 14.12 11.36 -18.01
C PHE A 326 15.06 12.17 -17.11
N ILE A 327 16.21 11.59 -16.69
CA ILE A 327 17.14 12.23 -15.76
C ILE A 327 17.68 13.58 -16.26
N PRO A 328 18.12 13.73 -17.54
CA PRO A 328 18.59 15.00 -18.06
C PRO A 328 17.52 16.11 -18.06
N HIS A 329 16.26 15.74 -17.95
CA HIS A 329 15.10 16.62 -17.89
C HIS A 329 14.55 16.84 -16.49
N GLY A 330 15.36 16.48 -15.45
CA GLY A 330 15.04 16.72 -14.04
C GLY A 330 13.98 15.78 -13.46
N MET A 331 13.72 14.62 -14.08
CA MET A 331 12.72 13.68 -13.60
C MET A 331 13.31 12.32 -13.24
N GLN A 332 12.79 11.74 -12.17
CA GLN A 332 13.00 10.35 -11.80
C GLN A 332 11.70 9.58 -12.00
N ILE A 333 11.72 8.55 -12.84
CA ILE A 333 10.63 7.60 -13.03
C ILE A 333 11.07 6.19 -12.59
N ALA A 334 10.13 5.27 -12.49
CA ALA A 334 10.45 3.89 -12.17
C ALA A 334 10.63 3.07 -13.44
N SER A 335 11.69 2.25 -13.51
CA SER A 335 11.83 1.26 -14.56
C SER A 335 10.71 0.23 -14.53
N GLY A 336 10.39 -0.32 -15.71
CA GLY A 336 9.52 -1.48 -15.80
C GLY A 336 10.12 -2.70 -15.11
N VAL A 337 9.26 -3.59 -14.66
CA VAL A 337 9.62 -4.86 -14.03
C VAL A 337 8.76 -5.98 -14.60
N PRO A 338 9.23 -7.25 -14.63
CA PRO A 338 8.41 -8.36 -15.06
C PRO A 338 7.16 -8.49 -14.18
N LEU A 339 6.04 -8.97 -14.75
CA LEU A 339 4.78 -9.14 -14.02
C LEU A 339 4.70 -10.44 -13.23
N GLN A 340 5.40 -11.48 -13.68
CA GLN A 340 5.26 -12.85 -13.20
C GLN A 340 3.84 -13.42 -13.47
N CYS A 341 3.28 -13.04 -14.63
CA CYS A 341 1.97 -13.44 -15.12
C CYS A 341 2.02 -14.20 -16.45
N GLY A 342 3.22 -14.66 -16.86
CA GLY A 342 3.43 -15.33 -18.15
C GLY A 342 3.51 -14.35 -19.32
N GLU A 343 3.97 -13.15 -19.05
CA GLU A 343 4.22 -12.14 -20.07
C GLU A 343 5.23 -12.59 -21.13
N ARG A 344 5.10 -12.03 -22.33
CA ARG A 344 5.99 -12.32 -23.46
C ARG A 344 7.42 -11.88 -23.18
N ALA A 345 8.38 -12.47 -23.87
CA ALA A 345 9.81 -12.14 -23.72
C ALA A 345 10.16 -10.70 -24.14
N ASP A 346 9.33 -10.08 -24.98
CA ASP A 346 9.44 -8.68 -25.42
C ASP A 346 8.71 -7.68 -24.52
N PHE A 347 8.25 -8.11 -23.34
CA PHE A 347 7.59 -7.24 -22.38
C PHE A 347 8.56 -6.19 -21.81
N GLN A 348 8.38 -4.96 -22.23
CA GLN A 348 9.23 -3.84 -21.84
C GLN A 348 8.36 -2.62 -21.54
N THR A 349 8.49 -2.05 -20.33
CA THR A 349 7.61 -1.02 -19.81
C THR A 349 8.36 0.01 -18.98
N PHE A 350 7.72 1.15 -18.70
CA PHE A 350 8.12 2.10 -17.67
C PHE A 350 6.92 2.48 -16.81
N ARG A 351 7.18 3.04 -15.63
CA ARG A 351 6.15 3.26 -14.62
C ARG A 351 6.22 4.68 -14.07
N LEU A 352 5.06 5.31 -13.94
CA LEU A 352 4.89 6.62 -13.34
C LEU A 352 4.11 6.49 -12.04
N GLY A 353 4.68 6.94 -10.93
CA GLY A 353 3.99 7.08 -9.64
C GLY A 353 3.46 8.50 -9.48
N LEU A 354 2.16 8.63 -9.43
CA LEU A 354 1.46 9.92 -9.32
C LEU A 354 1.05 10.21 -7.87
N PHE A 355 1.80 9.68 -6.93
CA PHE A 355 1.61 9.91 -5.50
C PHE A 355 2.18 11.26 -5.08
N GLY A 356 1.67 11.80 -3.98
CA GLY A 356 2.18 12.99 -3.31
C GLY A 356 1.21 14.15 -3.35
N LEU A 357 0.98 14.77 -2.18
CA LEU A 357 0.04 15.89 -2.02
C LEU A 357 0.38 17.08 -2.92
N ASP A 358 1.68 17.37 -3.13
CA ASP A 358 2.10 18.47 -4.01
C ASP A 358 1.66 18.27 -5.47
N LYS A 359 1.70 17.02 -5.97
CA LYS A 359 1.24 16.71 -7.33
C LYS A 359 -0.28 16.88 -7.44
N LEU A 360 -1.01 16.42 -6.43
CA LEU A 360 -2.47 16.44 -6.41
C LEU A 360 -3.03 17.86 -6.21
N GLN A 361 -2.32 18.71 -5.49
CA GLN A 361 -2.67 20.12 -5.33
C GLN A 361 -2.25 21.00 -6.53
N ASN A 362 -1.44 20.49 -7.45
CA ASN A 362 -0.87 21.22 -8.59
C ASN A 362 -0.88 20.37 -9.87
N ILE A 363 -2.06 19.88 -10.25
CA ILE A 363 -2.24 18.94 -11.37
C ILE A 363 -1.68 19.52 -12.68
N GLU A 364 -2.08 20.76 -13.03
CA GLU A 364 -1.63 21.38 -14.28
C GLU A 364 -0.10 21.49 -14.36
N ARG A 365 0.54 21.96 -13.30
CA ARG A 365 2.01 22.01 -13.21
C ARG A 365 2.62 20.63 -13.37
N THR A 366 2.04 19.61 -12.73
CA THR A 366 2.54 18.24 -12.76
C THR A 366 2.45 17.66 -14.18
N VAL A 367 1.32 17.85 -14.86
CA VAL A 367 1.10 17.40 -16.25
C VAL A 367 2.01 18.15 -17.21
N GLN A 368 2.07 19.48 -17.10
CA GLN A 368 2.92 20.30 -17.96
C GLN A 368 4.41 19.94 -17.84
N SER A 369 4.91 19.80 -16.61
CA SER A 369 6.31 19.43 -16.36
C SER A 369 6.63 18.06 -16.99
N PHE A 370 5.71 17.09 -16.90
CA PHE A 370 5.89 15.78 -17.51
C PHE A 370 5.83 15.87 -19.05
N ALA A 371 4.89 16.63 -19.59
CA ALA A 371 4.76 16.85 -21.04
C ALA A 371 6.01 17.50 -21.64
N GLU A 372 6.58 18.51 -20.96
CA GLU A 372 7.82 19.17 -21.38
C GLU A 372 9.02 18.21 -21.39
N ALA A 373 9.16 17.36 -20.35
CA ALA A 373 10.21 16.35 -20.31
C ALA A 373 10.02 15.31 -21.44
N LEU A 374 8.80 14.78 -21.58
CA LEU A 374 8.47 13.77 -22.58
C LEU A 374 8.66 14.29 -24.02
N SER A 375 8.45 15.60 -24.27
CA SER A 375 8.64 16.21 -25.58
C SER A 375 10.10 16.24 -26.05
N LYS A 376 11.05 16.10 -25.13
CA LYS A 376 12.51 16.13 -25.39
C LYS A 376 13.13 14.74 -25.49
N ILE A 377 12.32 13.70 -25.26
CA ILE A 377 12.74 12.30 -25.27
C ILE A 377 12.33 11.69 -26.60
N GLU A 378 13.30 11.15 -27.35
CA GLU A 378 13.03 10.38 -28.55
C GLU A 378 12.45 9.00 -28.18
N ARG A 379 11.41 8.62 -28.87
CA ARG A 379 10.70 7.35 -28.64
C ARG A 379 11.51 6.14 -29.07
#